data_529e15165952f47bc2578b5a3176276e
#
_entry.id   529e15165952f47bc2578b5a3176276e
#
_cell.length_a   1.000
_cell.length_b   1.000
_cell.length_c   1.000
_cell.angle_alpha   90.00
_cell.angle_beta   90.00
_cell.angle_gamma   90.00
#
_symmetry.space_group_name_H-M   'P 1'
#
loop_
_entity.id
_entity.type
_entity.pdbx_description
1 polymer ?
#
loop_
_entity_poly.entity_id
_entity_poly.type
_entity_poly.pdbx_seq_one_letter_code
_entity_poly.pdbx_strand_id
1 'polypeptide(L)'
;MAALVVVVVVFAVGALVGGWRPFSSGPDVEVYSFGPGADLPTFSLFDGQCASGKLGDGATYGSDTDTPCGDPHDVEVVGSTTPLNESRQVSYPGASALADFGRAFCAMVVSSGQVAQNASGVDRSHLRVAAIVPGQAAFDAPNGPNTGSSGGRLVSCLITRADGQKLTDRFSVI
;
A
#
# COMPACT_ATOMS: atom_id res chain seq x y z
N MET A 1 -25.01 -38.08 -6.24
CA MET A 1 -25.36 -36.68 -5.82
C MET A 1 -25.21 -36.49 -4.31
N ALA A 2 -25.69 -37.36 -3.43
CA ALA A 2 -25.58 -37.21 -1.98
C ALA A 2 -24.14 -37.03 -1.44
N ALA A 3 -23.17 -37.79 -1.98
CA ALA A 3 -21.78 -37.69 -1.56
C ALA A 3 -21.15 -36.32 -1.84
N LEU A 4 -21.49 -35.70 -2.98
CA LEU A 4 -20.97 -34.39 -3.39
C LEU A 4 -21.50 -33.28 -2.47
N VAL A 5 -22.76 -33.35 -2.07
CA VAL A 5 -23.38 -32.41 -1.13
C VAL A 5 -22.72 -32.50 0.24
N VAL A 6 -22.44 -33.71 0.73
CA VAL A 6 -21.75 -33.91 2.02
C VAL A 6 -20.34 -33.31 1.99
N VAL A 7 -19.56 -33.51 0.91
CA VAL A 7 -18.21 -32.94 0.78
C VAL A 7 -18.23 -31.43 0.80
N VAL A 8 -19.18 -30.81 0.05
CA VAL A 8 -19.32 -29.33 0.03
C VAL A 8 -19.68 -28.79 1.39
N VAL A 9 -20.62 -29.45 2.11
CA VAL A 9 -21.04 -29.00 3.45
C VAL A 9 -19.88 -29.15 4.46
N VAL A 10 -19.14 -30.26 4.45
CA VAL A 10 -18.00 -30.45 5.34
C VAL A 10 -16.89 -29.44 5.05
N PHE A 11 -16.62 -29.13 3.77
CA PHE A 11 -15.65 -28.12 3.39
C PHE A 11 -16.09 -26.73 3.84
N ALA A 12 -17.35 -26.34 3.62
CA ALA A 12 -17.89 -25.06 4.04
C ALA A 12 -17.88 -24.88 5.56
N VAL A 13 -18.28 -25.90 6.32
CA VAL A 13 -18.25 -25.89 7.80
C VAL A 13 -16.80 -25.85 8.29
N GLY A 14 -15.92 -26.65 7.72
CA GLY A 14 -14.49 -26.66 8.07
C GLY A 14 -13.81 -25.31 7.81
N ALA A 15 -14.15 -24.67 6.71
CA ALA A 15 -13.64 -23.34 6.37
C ALA A 15 -14.13 -22.28 7.38
N LEU A 16 -15.40 -22.30 7.74
CA LEU A 16 -16.00 -21.36 8.70
C LEU A 16 -15.43 -21.55 10.11
N VAL A 17 -15.27 -22.80 10.56
CA VAL A 17 -14.68 -23.14 11.87
C VAL A 17 -13.19 -22.81 11.89
N GLY A 18 -12.49 -22.97 10.75
CA GLY A 18 -11.09 -22.58 10.58
C GLY A 18 -10.85 -21.07 10.46
N GLY A 19 -11.90 -20.26 10.59
CA GLY A 19 -11.80 -18.80 10.51
C GLY A 19 -11.64 -18.24 9.07
N TRP A 20 -11.77 -19.11 8.05
CA TRP A 20 -11.76 -18.65 6.66
C TRP A 20 -13.05 -17.88 6.35
N ARG A 21 -12.92 -16.60 6.09
CA ARG A 21 -14.02 -15.71 5.72
C ARG A 21 -13.89 -15.33 4.25
N PRO A 22 -14.49 -16.08 3.31
CA PRO A 22 -14.36 -15.81 1.88
C PRO A 22 -14.98 -14.47 1.44
N PHE A 23 -15.73 -13.83 2.33
CA PHE A 23 -16.37 -12.53 2.08
C PHE A 23 -15.94 -11.45 3.09
N SER A 24 -14.89 -11.69 3.90
CA SER A 24 -14.28 -10.58 4.62
C SER A 24 -13.56 -9.72 3.59
N SER A 25 -14.16 -8.62 3.21
CA SER A 25 -13.47 -7.54 2.53
C SER A 25 -12.25 -7.21 3.40
N GLY A 26 -11.06 -7.34 2.82
CA GLY A 26 -9.85 -6.76 3.40
C GLY A 26 -10.04 -5.24 3.59
N PRO A 27 -9.08 -4.56 4.19
CA PRO A 27 -9.15 -3.11 4.29
C PRO A 27 -9.38 -2.53 2.89
N ASP A 28 -10.25 -1.53 2.80
CA ASP A 28 -10.42 -0.79 1.56
C ASP A 28 -9.08 -0.09 1.24
N VAL A 29 -8.52 -0.39 0.07
CA VAL A 29 -7.23 0.11 -0.35
C VAL A 29 -7.42 1.03 -1.54
N GLU A 30 -7.25 2.32 -1.32
CA GLU A 30 -7.18 3.32 -2.39
C GLU A 30 -5.91 3.09 -3.22
N VAL A 31 -5.92 3.45 -4.50
CA VAL A 31 -4.74 3.28 -5.36
C VAL A 31 -4.43 4.59 -6.05
N TYR A 32 -3.18 5.00 -5.95
CA TYR A 32 -2.61 6.15 -6.65
C TYR A 32 -1.45 5.69 -7.51
N SER A 33 -1.36 6.24 -8.72
CA SER A 33 -0.20 6.06 -9.58
C SER A 33 0.81 7.18 -9.36
N PHE A 34 2.11 6.92 -9.59
CA PHE A 34 3.14 7.96 -9.49
C PHE A 34 3.98 8.08 -10.76
N GLY A 35 4.55 9.26 -10.97
CA GLY A 35 5.42 9.61 -12.07
C GLY A 35 4.81 10.66 -13.01
N PRO A 36 5.49 11.00 -14.12
CA PRO A 36 5.01 12.00 -15.05
C PRO A 36 3.62 11.68 -15.61
N GLY A 37 2.65 12.59 -15.40
CA GLY A 37 1.28 12.43 -15.86
C GLY A 37 0.41 11.45 -15.04
N ALA A 38 0.89 11.01 -13.90
CA ALA A 38 0.16 10.17 -12.94
C ALA A 38 -0.49 11.01 -11.82
N ASP A 39 -1.24 10.35 -10.92
CA ASP A 39 -1.94 11.00 -9.80
C ASP A 39 -0.95 11.76 -8.88
N LEU A 40 0.20 11.16 -8.61
CA LEU A 40 1.29 11.75 -7.85
C LEU A 40 2.46 12.06 -8.80
N PRO A 41 2.75 13.33 -9.10
CA PRO A 41 3.86 13.70 -9.99
C PRO A 41 5.22 13.17 -9.55
N THR A 42 5.44 13.06 -8.23
CA THR A 42 6.68 12.53 -7.64
C THR A 42 6.38 11.71 -6.40
N PHE A 43 7.01 10.54 -6.31
CA PHE A 43 6.98 9.69 -5.11
C PHE A 43 8.36 9.04 -4.92
N SER A 44 9.01 9.30 -3.79
CA SER A 44 10.36 8.77 -3.48
C SER A 44 10.54 8.38 -2.01
N LEU A 45 9.43 8.09 -1.31
CA LEU A 45 9.49 7.61 0.07
C LEU A 45 9.81 6.12 0.12
N PHE A 46 10.49 5.71 1.21
CA PHE A 46 10.90 4.34 1.50
C PHE A 46 10.12 3.78 2.69
N ASP A 47 10.31 2.49 2.92
CA ASP A 47 9.76 1.80 4.09
C ASP A 47 10.11 2.50 5.38
N GLY A 48 9.10 2.72 6.21
CA GLY A 48 9.23 3.37 7.50
C GLY A 48 9.46 4.88 7.46
N GLN A 49 9.39 5.51 6.27
CA GLN A 49 9.42 6.97 6.16
C GLN A 49 8.03 7.57 6.37
N CYS A 50 8.02 8.73 6.99
CA CYS A 50 6.85 9.55 7.22
C CYS A 50 6.98 10.88 6.49
N ALA A 51 5.86 11.43 6.02
CA ALA A 51 5.90 12.68 5.30
C ALA A 51 4.71 13.58 5.63
N SER A 52 4.93 14.88 5.48
CA SER A 52 3.90 15.91 5.54
C SER A 52 3.28 16.12 4.16
N GLY A 53 1.99 16.42 4.13
CA GLY A 53 1.20 16.64 2.93
C GLY A 53 0.09 15.60 2.79
N LYS A 54 -1.13 16.07 2.57
CA LYS A 54 -2.28 15.17 2.42
C LYS A 54 -2.19 14.39 1.12
N LEU A 55 -2.46 13.08 1.20
CA LEU A 55 -2.53 12.22 0.03
C LEU A 55 -3.72 12.63 -0.86
N GLY A 56 -3.46 12.78 -2.14
CA GLY A 56 -4.43 13.16 -3.15
C GLY A 56 -3.77 13.52 -4.48
N ASP A 57 -4.58 13.74 -5.51
CA ASP A 57 -4.11 14.07 -6.84
C ASP A 57 -3.23 15.32 -6.83
N GLY A 58 -2.09 15.23 -7.50
CA GLY A 58 -1.10 16.30 -7.56
C GLY A 58 -0.18 16.40 -6.35
N ALA A 59 -0.36 15.58 -5.31
CA ALA A 59 0.57 15.53 -4.17
C ALA A 59 1.94 15.03 -4.61
N THR A 60 2.98 15.60 -4.00
CA THR A 60 4.38 15.21 -4.24
C THR A 60 5.02 14.76 -2.94
N TYR A 61 5.77 13.67 -2.99
CA TYR A 61 6.48 13.14 -1.84
C TYR A 61 7.93 12.89 -2.18
N GLY A 62 8.82 13.58 -1.48
CA GLY A 62 10.26 13.53 -1.65
C GLY A 62 10.98 13.97 -0.39
N SER A 63 12.27 14.26 -0.52
CA SER A 63 13.11 14.68 0.60
C SER A 63 12.67 16.01 1.27
N ASP A 64 11.91 16.81 0.55
CA ASP A 64 11.35 18.09 1.02
C ASP A 64 10.09 17.93 1.87
N THR A 65 9.42 16.78 1.76
CA THR A 65 8.24 16.43 2.54
C THR A 65 8.53 15.44 3.67
N ASP A 66 9.74 14.87 3.70
CA ASP A 66 10.18 13.92 4.72
C ASP A 66 10.07 14.53 6.12
N THR A 67 9.49 13.76 7.04
CA THR A 67 9.20 14.21 8.40
C THR A 67 9.52 13.06 9.36
N PRO A 68 10.22 13.33 10.49
CA PRO A 68 10.40 12.29 11.51
C PRO A 68 9.07 11.70 11.95
N CYS A 69 8.95 10.38 12.01
CA CYS A 69 7.68 9.73 12.37
C CYS A 69 7.22 9.98 13.81
N GLY A 70 8.10 10.50 14.67
CA GLY A 70 7.73 10.98 16.01
C GLY A 70 7.10 12.38 16.01
N ASP A 71 7.15 13.09 14.88
CA ASP A 71 6.52 14.40 14.70
C ASP A 71 5.16 14.23 13.97
N PRO A 72 4.26 15.22 14.09
CA PRO A 72 2.98 15.16 13.38
C PRO A 72 3.15 15.11 11.85
N HIS A 73 2.72 14.01 11.21
CA HIS A 73 2.84 13.75 9.78
C HIS A 73 1.51 13.29 9.17
N ASP A 74 1.38 13.35 7.86
CA ASP A 74 0.12 13.05 7.18
C ASP A 74 0.10 11.62 6.62
N VAL A 75 1.26 11.09 6.19
CA VAL A 75 1.42 9.77 5.59
C VAL A 75 2.59 9.00 6.20
N GLU A 76 2.48 7.69 6.28
CA GLU A 76 3.57 6.77 6.65
C GLU A 76 3.64 5.62 5.66
N VAL A 77 4.84 5.27 5.18
CA VAL A 77 5.09 4.09 4.35
C VAL A 77 5.30 2.88 5.27
N VAL A 78 4.40 1.92 5.19
CA VAL A 78 4.40 0.73 6.06
C VAL A 78 4.89 -0.54 5.37
N GLY A 79 5.23 -0.45 4.10
CA GLY A 79 5.84 -1.54 3.34
C GLY A 79 5.99 -1.18 1.88
N SER A 80 7.04 -1.70 1.25
CA SER A 80 7.28 -1.54 -0.19
C SER A 80 7.79 -2.83 -0.81
N THR A 81 7.64 -2.94 -2.12
CA THR A 81 8.15 -4.06 -2.90
C THR A 81 8.46 -3.64 -4.34
N THR A 82 9.41 -4.31 -4.95
CA THR A 82 9.72 -4.20 -6.38
C THR A 82 9.43 -5.54 -7.07
N PRO A 83 8.16 -5.87 -7.34
CA PRO A 83 7.77 -7.18 -7.86
C PRO A 83 8.34 -7.48 -9.25
N LEU A 84 8.66 -6.42 -9.99
CA LEU A 84 9.22 -6.50 -11.34
C LEU A 84 10.63 -5.90 -11.31
N ASN A 85 11.60 -6.74 -10.99
CA ASN A 85 13.01 -6.37 -10.84
C ASN A 85 13.50 -5.51 -12.02
N GLU A 86 14.21 -4.43 -11.71
CA GLU A 86 14.76 -3.46 -12.66
C GLU A 86 15.73 -4.07 -13.68
N SER A 87 16.42 -5.17 -13.32
CA SER A 87 17.37 -5.85 -14.19
C SER A 87 16.73 -6.65 -15.34
N ARG A 88 15.39 -6.79 -15.37
CA ARG A 88 14.69 -7.47 -16.45
C ARG A 88 13.98 -6.49 -17.37
N GLN A 89 14.11 -6.68 -18.67
CA GLN A 89 13.25 -6.01 -19.65
C GLN A 89 11.83 -6.58 -19.54
N VAL A 90 11.02 -5.93 -18.69
CA VAL A 90 9.61 -6.29 -18.49
C VAL A 90 8.78 -5.16 -19.06
N SER A 91 7.81 -5.47 -19.88
CA SER A 91 6.84 -4.51 -20.37
C SER A 91 5.90 -4.06 -19.26
N TYR A 92 5.44 -2.82 -19.33
CA TYR A 92 4.42 -2.30 -18.41
C TYR A 92 3.17 -3.20 -18.42
N PRO A 93 2.76 -3.76 -17.27
CA PRO A 93 1.67 -4.74 -17.22
C PRO A 93 0.27 -4.11 -17.36
N GLY A 94 0.20 -2.78 -17.37
CA GLY A 94 -1.04 -2.02 -17.40
C GLY A 94 -1.48 -1.52 -16.00
N ALA A 95 -2.17 -0.39 -16.00
CA ALA A 95 -2.60 0.29 -14.77
C ALA A 95 -3.50 -0.59 -13.89
N SER A 96 -4.44 -1.33 -14.49
CA SER A 96 -5.34 -2.22 -13.75
C SER A 96 -4.60 -3.34 -13.04
N ALA A 97 -3.67 -4.00 -13.72
CA ALA A 97 -2.91 -5.11 -13.12
C ALA A 97 -2.03 -4.64 -11.95
N LEU A 98 -1.39 -3.46 -12.08
CA LEU A 98 -0.62 -2.86 -10.99
C LEU A 98 -1.51 -2.41 -9.83
N ALA A 99 -2.68 -1.85 -10.13
CA ALA A 99 -3.64 -1.47 -9.09
C ALA A 99 -4.13 -2.69 -8.30
N ASP A 100 -4.46 -3.79 -8.97
CA ASP A 100 -4.90 -5.03 -8.32
C ASP A 100 -3.77 -5.65 -7.48
N PHE A 101 -2.55 -5.64 -8.00
CA PHE A 101 -1.37 -6.06 -7.24
C PHE A 101 -1.15 -5.17 -6.00
N GLY A 102 -1.21 -3.85 -6.17
CA GLY A 102 -1.05 -2.88 -5.07
C GLY A 102 -2.07 -3.09 -3.97
N ARG A 103 -3.35 -3.27 -4.31
CA ARG A 103 -4.41 -3.58 -3.34
C ARG A 103 -4.12 -4.87 -2.56
N ALA A 104 -3.78 -5.94 -3.27
CA ALA A 104 -3.49 -7.23 -2.64
C ALA A 104 -2.26 -7.15 -1.72
N PHE A 105 -1.19 -6.50 -2.19
CA PHE A 105 0.03 -6.30 -1.41
C PHE A 105 -0.23 -5.49 -0.14
N CYS A 106 -0.90 -4.36 -0.24
CA CYS A 106 -1.21 -3.52 0.92
C CYS A 106 -2.16 -4.17 1.91
N ALA A 107 -3.17 -4.90 1.42
CA ALA A 107 -4.04 -5.69 2.30
C ALA A 107 -3.23 -6.75 3.07
N MET A 108 -2.25 -7.40 2.43
CA MET A 108 -1.35 -8.35 3.08
C MET A 108 -0.45 -7.67 4.12
N VAL A 109 0.20 -6.55 3.78
CA VAL A 109 1.08 -5.79 4.69
C VAL A 109 0.32 -5.39 5.96
N VAL A 110 -0.85 -4.78 5.81
CA VAL A 110 -1.67 -4.34 6.95
C VAL A 110 -2.16 -5.52 7.79
N SER A 111 -2.42 -6.67 7.16
CA SER A 111 -2.88 -7.87 7.86
C SER A 111 -1.76 -8.66 8.55
N SER A 112 -0.51 -8.49 8.13
CA SER A 112 0.63 -9.31 8.56
C SER A 112 1.19 -8.97 9.95
N GLY A 113 0.68 -7.95 10.63
CA GLY A 113 1.24 -7.48 11.90
C GLY A 113 2.45 -6.55 11.76
N GLN A 114 2.86 -6.20 10.55
CA GLN A 114 3.87 -5.15 10.29
C GLN A 114 3.35 -3.75 10.61
N VAL A 115 2.04 -3.61 10.74
CA VAL A 115 1.36 -2.39 11.19
C VAL A 115 0.82 -2.63 12.59
N ALA A 116 1.20 -1.80 13.55
CA ALA A 116 0.73 -1.88 14.93
C ALA A 116 -0.80 -1.79 15.01
N GLN A 117 -1.40 -2.46 15.99
CA GLN A 117 -2.85 -2.40 16.23
C GLN A 117 -3.30 -1.01 16.67
N ASN A 118 -2.43 -0.30 17.40
CA ASN A 118 -2.63 1.09 17.81
C ASN A 118 -1.27 1.79 17.97
N ALA A 119 -1.27 3.08 17.74
CA ALA A 119 -0.15 3.96 18.04
C ALA A 119 -0.72 5.32 18.52
N SER A 120 -0.15 5.89 19.57
CA SER A 120 -0.58 7.17 20.18
C SER A 120 -2.09 7.30 20.38
N GLY A 121 -2.76 6.22 20.76
CA GLY A 121 -4.21 6.22 20.99
C GLY A 121 -5.07 6.14 19.72
N VAL A 122 -4.47 5.97 18.56
CA VAL A 122 -5.17 5.74 17.29
C VAL A 122 -5.18 4.24 17.00
N ASP A 123 -6.39 3.67 16.90
CA ASP A 123 -6.58 2.28 16.49
C ASP A 123 -6.41 2.13 14.98
N ARG A 124 -5.86 0.98 14.55
CA ARG A 124 -5.64 0.67 13.13
C ARG A 124 -6.92 0.75 12.29
N SER A 125 -8.10 0.51 12.88
CA SER A 125 -9.39 0.64 12.20
C SER A 125 -9.73 2.07 11.77
N HIS A 126 -9.04 3.08 12.32
CA HIS A 126 -9.18 4.48 11.96
C HIS A 126 -8.15 4.94 10.92
N LEU A 127 -7.43 4.00 10.33
CA LEU A 127 -6.50 4.28 9.23
C LEU A 127 -7.17 4.04 7.89
N ARG A 128 -6.80 4.84 6.91
CA ARG A 128 -6.96 4.55 5.48
C ARG A 128 -5.68 3.94 4.97
N VAL A 129 -5.81 3.01 4.04
CA VAL A 129 -4.69 2.35 3.38
C VAL A 129 -4.68 2.76 1.93
N ALA A 130 -3.51 3.14 1.44
CA ALA A 130 -3.33 3.45 0.02
C ALA A 130 -2.15 2.67 -0.56
N ALA A 131 -2.33 2.16 -1.76
CA ALA A 131 -1.27 1.58 -2.57
C ALA A 131 -0.77 2.63 -3.55
N ILE A 132 0.53 2.85 -3.57
CA ILE A 132 1.19 3.71 -4.56
C ILE A 132 1.86 2.80 -5.57
N VAL A 133 1.47 2.91 -6.83
CA VAL A 133 1.96 2.07 -7.92
C VAL A 133 2.57 2.93 -9.03
N PRO A 134 3.54 2.43 -9.79
CA PRO A 134 4.12 3.21 -10.87
C PRO A 134 3.11 3.45 -12.01
N GLY A 135 3.02 4.69 -12.47
CA GLY A 135 2.44 5.00 -13.77
C GLY A 135 3.35 4.50 -14.90
N GLN A 136 2.84 4.43 -16.13
CA GLN A 136 3.61 3.90 -17.26
C GLN A 136 4.95 4.62 -17.46
N ALA A 137 4.95 5.96 -17.41
CA ALA A 137 6.16 6.73 -17.62
C ALA A 137 7.25 6.47 -16.58
N ALA A 138 6.87 6.29 -15.30
CA ALA A 138 7.81 5.91 -14.24
C ALA A 138 8.31 4.49 -14.43
N PHE A 139 7.44 3.56 -14.78
CA PHE A 139 7.76 2.15 -14.98
C PHE A 139 8.75 1.93 -16.13
N ASP A 140 8.56 2.64 -17.24
CA ASP A 140 9.40 2.55 -18.45
C ASP A 140 10.75 3.28 -18.29
N ALA A 141 10.83 4.25 -17.36
CA ALA A 141 12.04 4.99 -17.02
C ALA A 141 12.39 4.83 -15.51
N PRO A 142 12.76 3.64 -15.05
CA PRO A 142 12.90 3.35 -13.62
C PRO A 142 13.98 4.19 -12.91
N ASN A 143 14.94 4.73 -13.64
CA ASN A 143 15.99 5.62 -13.12
C ASN A 143 15.74 7.10 -13.47
N GLY A 144 14.48 7.45 -13.77
CA GLY A 144 14.10 8.82 -14.11
C GLY A 144 14.19 9.79 -12.91
N PRO A 145 14.24 11.10 -13.16
CA PRO A 145 14.45 12.12 -12.12
C PRO A 145 13.34 12.19 -11.07
N ASN A 146 12.17 11.61 -11.34
CA ASN A 146 11.00 11.64 -10.44
C ASN A 146 10.76 10.31 -9.71
N THR A 147 11.67 9.35 -9.81
CA THR A 147 11.54 8.01 -9.24
C THR A 147 12.35 7.82 -7.97
N GLY A 148 13.17 8.82 -7.61
CA GLY A 148 14.06 8.73 -6.45
C GLY A 148 15.01 7.53 -6.53
N SER A 149 15.68 7.23 -5.42
CA SER A 149 16.55 6.06 -5.30
C SER A 149 15.77 4.73 -5.18
N SER A 150 14.44 4.80 -5.04
CA SER A 150 13.57 3.61 -4.93
C SER A 150 13.23 2.95 -6.27
N GLY A 151 13.59 3.60 -7.39
CA GLY A 151 13.29 3.11 -8.73
C GLY A 151 11.83 3.30 -9.17
N GLY A 152 11.64 3.42 -10.48
CA GLY A 152 10.31 3.67 -11.09
C GLY A 152 9.36 2.47 -11.07
N ARG A 153 9.73 1.34 -10.45
CA ARG A 153 8.92 0.11 -10.36
C ARG A 153 8.53 -0.25 -8.93
N LEU A 154 8.75 0.66 -7.98
CA LEU A 154 8.37 0.48 -6.59
C LEU A 154 6.85 0.46 -6.45
N VAL A 155 6.34 -0.45 -5.63
CA VAL A 155 4.97 -0.45 -5.12
C VAL A 155 5.04 -0.27 -3.62
N SER A 156 4.38 0.76 -3.10
CA SER A 156 4.42 1.11 -1.67
C SER A 156 3.05 1.11 -1.05
N CYS A 157 2.98 0.76 0.22
CA CYS A 157 1.81 0.84 1.06
C CYS A 157 1.91 2.03 1.99
N LEU A 158 0.97 2.93 1.91
CA LEU A 158 0.84 4.08 2.79
C LEU A 158 -0.35 3.91 3.72
N ILE A 159 -0.20 4.47 4.90
CA ILE A 159 -1.32 4.72 5.81
C ILE A 159 -1.48 6.21 6.07
N THR A 160 -2.73 6.61 6.26
CA THR A 160 -3.14 7.95 6.67
C THR A 160 -4.26 7.83 7.69
N ARG A 161 -4.61 8.89 8.40
CA ARG A 161 -5.80 8.86 9.25
C ARG A 161 -7.08 9.08 8.46
N ALA A 162 -8.11 8.29 8.77
CA ALA A 162 -9.41 8.36 8.11
C ALA A 162 -10.15 9.69 8.35
N ASP A 163 -9.88 10.32 9.49
CA ASP A 163 -10.45 11.63 9.86
C ASP A 163 -9.68 12.83 9.29
N GLY A 164 -8.59 12.56 8.53
CA GLY A 164 -7.74 13.58 7.92
C GLY A 164 -6.88 14.37 8.89
N GLN A 165 -6.80 13.94 10.17
CA GLN A 165 -5.84 14.48 11.13
C GLN A 165 -4.46 13.85 10.92
N LYS A 166 -3.43 14.43 11.55
CA LYS A 166 -2.08 13.91 11.48
C LYS A 166 -1.89 12.67 12.34
N LEU A 167 -1.04 11.77 11.88
CA LEU A 167 -0.41 10.74 12.69
C LEU A 167 0.63 11.42 13.60
N THR A 168 0.78 10.95 14.84
CA THR A 168 1.70 11.53 15.81
C THR A 168 2.69 10.51 16.35
N ASP A 169 2.68 9.32 15.79
CA ASP A 169 3.59 8.23 16.14
C ASP A 169 3.68 7.24 14.99
N ARG A 170 4.67 6.37 15.04
CA ARG A 170 4.92 5.35 14.02
C ARG A 170 3.98 4.14 14.21
N PHE A 171 3.38 3.71 13.12
CA PHE A 171 2.61 2.47 13.05
C PHE A 171 3.42 1.29 12.48
N SER A 172 4.43 1.53 11.66
CA SER A 172 5.31 0.46 11.17
C SER A 172 6.16 -0.09 12.32
N VAL A 173 6.22 -1.42 12.42
CA VAL A 173 7.02 -2.15 13.43
C VAL A 173 8.34 -2.68 12.87
N ILE A 174 8.79 -2.10 11.74
CA ILE A 174 10.08 -2.39 11.09
C ILE A 174 11.20 -1.56 11.69
#